data_11baebb2840c2453be5b13011df57e7d
#
_entry.id   11baebb2840c2453be5b13011df57e7d
#
_cell.length_a   1.000
_cell.length_b   1.000
_cell.length_c   1.000
_cell.angle_alpha   90.00
_cell.angle_beta   90.00
_cell.angle_gamma   90.00
#
_symmetry.space_group_name_H-M   'P 1'
#
loop_
_entity.id
_entity.type
_entity.pdbx_description
1 polymer ?
#
loop_
_entity_poly.entity_id
_entity_poly.type
_entity_poly.pdbx_seq_one_letter_code
_entity_poly.pdbx_strand_id
1 'polypeptide(L)'
;MKRKQEQGSMQTQGEVQELLLEELLKASFPFDLISEVGKGVRGADCIQTVRNNIGQEAGKIIYESKRTTAFAAEWIEKLKADLRSQGADIAIIVTQTFPKDMDRFGEKDGVYICSFQEVKSVALLLRNAILKVH
;
A
#
# COMPACT_ATOMS: atom_id res chain seq x y z
N MET A 1 -24.30 22.99 -6.90
CA MET A 1 -23.97 22.61 -5.54
C MET A 1 -23.97 21.13 -5.29
N LYS A 2 -25.02 20.41 -5.66
CA LYS A 2 -25.07 18.96 -5.49
C LYS A 2 -23.98 18.23 -6.28
N ARG A 3 -23.69 18.69 -7.50
CA ARG A 3 -22.60 18.11 -8.31
C ARG A 3 -21.25 18.23 -7.63
N LYS A 4 -20.97 19.38 -7.05
CA LYS A 4 -19.71 19.62 -6.37
C LYS A 4 -19.55 18.72 -5.15
N GLN A 5 -20.66 18.51 -4.44
CA GLN A 5 -20.67 17.63 -3.27
C GLN A 5 -20.48 16.18 -3.66
N GLU A 6 -21.09 15.74 -4.76
CA GLU A 6 -20.95 14.37 -5.24
C GLU A 6 -19.53 14.08 -5.71
N GLN A 7 -18.92 14.99 -6.46
CA GLN A 7 -17.52 14.84 -6.85
C GLN A 7 -16.62 14.86 -5.63
N GLY A 8 -16.88 15.76 -4.69
CA GLY A 8 -16.15 15.83 -3.45
C GLY A 8 -16.25 14.54 -2.64
N SER A 9 -17.45 13.94 -2.61
CA SER A 9 -17.67 12.68 -1.90
C SER A 9 -16.85 11.53 -2.50
N MET A 10 -16.79 11.43 -3.84
CA MET A 10 -16.03 10.38 -4.50
C MET A 10 -14.55 10.53 -4.25
N GLN A 11 -14.02 11.73 -4.37
CA GLN A 11 -12.62 12.01 -4.04
C GLN A 11 -12.34 11.75 -2.57
N THR A 12 -13.25 12.19 -1.71
CA THR A 12 -13.13 12.02 -0.26
C THR A 12 -13.08 10.55 0.13
N GLN A 13 -13.83 9.68 -0.54
CA GLN A 13 -13.80 8.24 -0.25
C GLN A 13 -12.42 7.65 -0.55
N GLY A 14 -11.81 8.03 -1.68
CA GLY A 14 -10.47 7.59 -2.01
C GLY A 14 -9.45 8.11 -1.01
N GLU A 15 -9.53 9.41 -0.67
CA GLU A 15 -8.64 10.03 0.29
C GLU A 15 -8.81 9.43 1.69
N VAL A 16 -10.05 9.13 2.09
CA VAL A 16 -10.33 8.52 3.39
C VAL A 16 -9.70 7.13 3.46
N GLN A 17 -9.79 6.34 2.40
CA GLN A 17 -9.18 5.02 2.40
C GLN A 17 -7.66 5.09 2.50
N GLU A 18 -7.03 6.03 1.81
CA GLU A 18 -5.59 6.25 1.91
C GLU A 18 -5.19 6.65 3.33
N LEU A 19 -5.96 7.56 3.94
CA LEU A 19 -5.73 7.98 5.31
C LEU A 19 -5.92 6.84 6.30
N LEU A 20 -6.96 6.03 6.11
CA LEU A 20 -7.23 4.90 7.00
C LEU A 20 -6.10 3.87 6.91
N LEU A 21 -5.57 3.63 5.73
CA LEU A 21 -4.44 2.74 5.55
C LEU A 21 -3.21 3.27 6.28
N GLU A 22 -2.91 4.54 6.10
CA GLU A 22 -1.77 5.19 6.74
C GLU A 22 -1.89 5.13 8.27
N GLU A 23 -3.07 5.46 8.79
CA GLU A 23 -3.33 5.40 10.23
C GLU A 23 -3.24 3.99 10.78
N LEU A 24 -3.76 3.01 10.03
CA LEU A 24 -3.68 1.61 10.42
C LEU A 24 -2.22 1.16 10.54
N LEU A 25 -1.40 1.53 9.57
CA LEU A 25 0.01 1.16 9.57
C LEU A 25 0.76 1.84 10.71
N LYS A 26 0.48 3.11 10.97
CA LYS A 26 1.09 3.83 12.10
C LYS A 26 0.73 3.20 13.44
N ALA A 27 -0.53 2.84 13.60
CA ALA A 27 -1.00 2.22 14.85
C ALA A 27 -0.47 0.79 15.02
N SER A 28 -0.36 0.05 13.92
CA SER A 28 0.07 -1.35 13.94
C SER A 28 1.58 -1.50 14.08
N PHE A 29 2.34 -0.56 13.54
CA PHE A 29 3.80 -0.63 13.50
C PHE A 29 4.41 0.69 14.00
N PRO A 30 4.30 0.94 15.33
CA PRO A 30 4.72 2.24 15.88
C PRO A 30 6.22 2.52 15.79
N PHE A 31 7.04 1.50 15.60
CA PHE A 31 8.48 1.69 15.47
C PHE A 31 8.92 1.97 14.04
N ASP A 32 8.04 1.75 13.08
CA ASP A 32 8.33 2.01 11.68
C ASP A 32 7.95 3.44 11.30
N LEU A 33 8.58 3.96 10.27
CA LEU A 33 8.23 5.26 9.72
C LEU A 33 7.22 5.06 8.59
N ILE A 34 6.05 5.66 8.74
CA ILE A 34 5.02 5.63 7.71
C ILE A 34 4.99 7.00 7.06
N SER A 35 5.33 7.06 5.78
CA SER A 35 5.44 8.31 5.03
C SER A 35 4.43 8.36 3.91
N GLU A 36 3.76 9.50 3.77
CA GLU A 36 2.89 9.78 2.65
C GLU A 36 3.74 10.16 1.44
N VAL A 37 3.36 9.67 0.26
CA VAL A 37 3.98 10.13 -0.98
C VAL A 37 3.34 11.47 -1.34
N GLY A 38 4.17 12.46 -1.63
CA GLY A 38 3.72 13.83 -1.83
C GLY A 38 2.66 13.96 -2.93
N LYS A 39 1.70 14.85 -2.71
CA LYS A 39 0.64 15.13 -3.68
C LYS A 39 1.24 15.62 -4.99
N GLY A 40 0.69 15.13 -6.09
CA GLY A 40 1.16 15.50 -7.42
C GLY A 40 2.32 14.67 -7.92
N VAL A 41 2.91 13.86 -7.05
CA VAL A 41 3.92 12.88 -7.47
C VAL A 41 3.18 11.59 -7.81
N ARG A 42 3.38 11.11 -9.02
CA ARG A 42 2.83 9.82 -9.40
C ARG A 42 3.57 8.73 -8.65
N GLY A 43 2.84 7.89 -7.94
CA GLY A 43 3.47 6.83 -7.21
C GLY A 43 2.54 6.20 -6.19
N ALA A 44 3.14 5.44 -5.29
CA ALA A 44 2.44 4.76 -4.24
C ALA A 44 1.81 5.75 -3.26
N ASP A 45 0.75 5.31 -2.57
CA ASP A 45 0.05 6.16 -1.60
C ASP A 45 0.90 6.39 -0.35
N CYS A 46 1.57 5.37 0.13
CA CYS A 46 2.44 5.53 1.29
C CYS A 46 3.58 4.53 1.28
N ILE A 47 4.59 4.82 2.08
CA ILE A 47 5.78 4.00 2.23
C ILE A 47 5.99 3.69 3.71
N GLN A 48 6.19 2.42 4.01
CA GLN A 48 6.55 1.97 5.36
C GLN A 48 8.04 1.68 5.38
N THR A 49 8.79 2.48 6.12
CA THR A 49 10.20 2.22 6.36
C THR A 49 10.30 1.32 7.58
N VAL A 50 10.65 0.06 7.36
CA VAL A 50 10.75 -0.94 8.43
C VAL A 50 12.03 -0.71 9.21
N ARG A 51 11.91 -0.64 10.53
CA ARG A 51 13.05 -0.45 11.43
C ARG A 51 13.18 -1.64 12.36
N ASN A 52 14.44 -1.99 12.68
CA ASN A 52 14.68 -3.03 13.66
C ASN A 52 14.54 -2.46 15.08
N ASN A 53 14.80 -3.29 16.10
CA ASN A 53 14.59 -2.91 17.49
C ASN A 53 15.57 -1.84 18.00
N ILE A 54 16.62 -1.53 17.25
CA ILE A 54 17.55 -0.44 17.59
C ILE A 54 17.38 0.78 16.68
N GLY A 55 16.30 0.81 15.91
CA GLY A 55 15.92 1.96 15.11
C GLY A 55 16.60 2.07 13.75
N GLN A 56 17.32 1.05 13.31
CA GLN A 56 17.96 1.06 12.00
C GLN A 56 16.97 0.66 10.91
N GLU A 57 17.08 1.31 9.77
CA GLU A 57 16.26 0.97 8.61
C GLU A 57 16.66 -0.40 8.07
N ALA A 58 15.68 -1.30 7.97
CA ALA A 58 15.89 -2.65 7.45
C ALA A 58 15.40 -2.81 6.02
N GLY A 59 14.40 -2.03 5.61
CA GLY A 59 13.86 -2.09 4.27
C GLY A 59 12.61 -1.24 4.17
N LYS A 60 11.99 -1.25 2.99
CA LYS A 60 10.80 -0.43 2.73
C LYS A 60 9.73 -1.23 2.02
N ILE A 61 8.49 -0.99 2.41
CA ILE A 61 7.29 -1.54 1.77
C ILE A 61 6.50 -0.36 1.20
N ILE A 62 6.16 -0.41 -0.09
CA ILE A 62 5.30 0.61 -0.69
C ILE A 62 3.88 0.06 -0.85
N TYR A 63 2.90 0.93 -0.67
CA TYR A 63 1.49 0.59 -0.70
C TYR A 63 0.76 1.44 -1.72
N GLU A 64 -0.14 0.80 -2.46
CA GLU A 64 -1.08 1.48 -3.35
C GLU A 64 -2.47 1.01 -3.00
N SER A 65 -3.34 1.94 -2.61
CA SER A 65 -4.74 1.64 -2.31
C SER A 65 -5.58 1.92 -3.55
N LYS A 66 -6.39 0.96 -3.95
CA LYS A 66 -7.27 1.10 -5.11
C LYS A 66 -8.70 0.77 -4.71
N ARG A 67 -9.60 1.68 -5.02
CA ARG A 67 -11.03 1.50 -4.75
C ARG A 67 -11.81 1.63 -6.05
N THR A 68 -11.81 0.55 -6.81
CA THR A 68 -12.47 0.48 -8.11
C THR A 68 -13.30 -0.79 -8.20
N THR A 69 -14.13 -0.86 -9.24
CA THR A 69 -15.01 -2.00 -9.45
C THR A 69 -14.32 -3.13 -10.22
N ALA A 70 -13.12 -2.89 -10.74
CA ALA A 70 -12.38 -3.89 -11.49
C ALA A 70 -10.88 -3.70 -11.27
N PHE A 71 -10.14 -4.80 -11.29
CA PHE A 71 -8.69 -4.78 -11.17
C PHE A 71 -8.07 -4.43 -12.54
N ALA A 72 -7.10 -3.55 -12.54
CA ALA A 72 -6.38 -3.20 -13.76
C ALA A 72 -4.95 -3.74 -13.71
N ALA A 73 -4.57 -4.55 -14.70
CA ALA A 73 -3.26 -5.19 -14.74
C ALA A 73 -2.11 -4.16 -14.76
N GLU A 74 -2.35 -2.98 -15.32
CA GLU A 74 -1.35 -1.92 -15.40
C GLU A 74 -0.93 -1.40 -14.02
N TRP A 75 -1.74 -1.58 -12.99
CA TRP A 75 -1.38 -1.19 -11.62
C TRP A 75 -0.11 -1.91 -11.16
N ILE A 76 0.03 -3.16 -11.55
CA ILE A 76 1.19 -3.98 -11.16
C ILE A 76 2.48 -3.40 -11.72
N GLU A 77 2.51 -3.12 -13.02
CA GLU A 77 3.70 -2.57 -13.66
C GLU A 77 4.04 -1.18 -13.16
N LYS A 78 3.01 -0.37 -12.92
CA LYS A 78 3.21 0.97 -12.38
C LYS A 78 3.81 0.91 -10.97
N LEU A 79 3.27 0.05 -10.12
CA LEU A 79 3.77 -0.06 -8.75
C LEU A 79 5.17 -0.65 -8.71
N LYS A 80 5.49 -1.56 -9.62
CA LYS A 80 6.86 -2.09 -9.76
C LYS A 80 7.83 -0.98 -10.13
N ALA A 81 7.43 -0.06 -11.01
CA ALA A 81 8.26 1.09 -11.37
C ALA A 81 8.46 2.00 -10.15
N ASP A 82 7.40 2.23 -9.39
CA ASP A 82 7.47 3.03 -8.17
C ASP A 82 8.38 2.38 -7.13
N LEU A 83 8.29 1.06 -6.99
CA LEU A 83 9.17 0.32 -6.08
C LEU A 83 10.63 0.56 -6.43
N ARG A 84 10.98 0.48 -7.71
CA ARG A 84 12.35 0.72 -8.15
C ARG A 84 12.79 2.16 -7.92
N SER A 85 11.92 3.12 -8.24
CA SER A 85 12.27 4.54 -8.12
C SER A 85 12.41 4.98 -6.66
N GLN A 86 11.66 4.36 -5.75
CA GLN A 86 11.70 4.69 -4.32
C GLN A 86 12.72 3.82 -3.56
N GLY A 87 13.36 2.88 -4.22
CA GLY A 87 14.28 1.97 -3.55
C GLY A 87 13.59 1.07 -2.53
N ALA A 88 12.35 0.70 -2.81
CA ALA A 88 11.59 -0.17 -1.92
C ALA A 88 11.87 -1.63 -2.21
N ASP A 89 11.58 -2.48 -1.23
CA ASP A 89 11.85 -3.92 -1.31
C ASP A 89 10.61 -4.72 -1.64
N ILE A 90 9.45 -4.26 -1.19
CA ILE A 90 8.18 -4.97 -1.32
C ILE A 90 7.10 -3.98 -1.74
N ALA A 91 6.20 -4.42 -2.61
CA ALA A 91 5.07 -3.62 -3.07
C ALA A 91 3.75 -4.35 -2.78
N ILE A 92 2.77 -3.63 -2.25
CA ILE A 92 1.47 -4.18 -1.89
C ILE A 92 0.37 -3.31 -2.50
N ILE A 93 -0.55 -3.94 -3.23
CA ILE A 93 -1.79 -3.30 -3.68
C ILE A 93 -2.89 -3.69 -2.71
N VAL A 94 -3.56 -2.69 -2.13
CA VAL A 94 -4.70 -2.89 -1.24
C VAL A 94 -5.97 -2.60 -2.02
N THR A 95 -6.77 -3.61 -2.27
CA THR A 95 -7.96 -3.48 -3.11
C THR A 95 -9.04 -4.47 -2.69
N GLN A 96 -10.28 -4.19 -3.08
CA GLN A 96 -11.39 -5.13 -2.89
C GLN A 96 -11.67 -5.93 -4.16
N THR A 97 -11.05 -5.55 -5.28
CA THR A 97 -11.23 -6.23 -6.56
C THR A 97 -9.92 -6.88 -6.97
N PHE A 98 -9.96 -8.18 -7.18
CA PHE A 98 -8.77 -8.98 -7.46
C PHE A 98 -8.69 -9.35 -8.94
N PRO A 99 -7.49 -9.71 -9.44
CA PRO A 99 -7.36 -10.29 -10.77
C PRO A 99 -8.24 -11.53 -10.91
N LYS A 100 -8.64 -11.87 -12.14
CA LYS A 100 -9.54 -12.98 -12.40
C LYS A 100 -9.02 -14.32 -11.91
N ASP A 101 -7.71 -14.48 -11.86
CA ASP A 101 -7.06 -15.72 -11.43
C ASP A 101 -6.78 -15.76 -9.92
N MET A 102 -7.29 -14.78 -9.18
CA MET A 102 -7.10 -14.69 -7.72
C MET A 102 -8.44 -14.48 -7.03
N ASP A 103 -8.66 -15.21 -5.93
CA ASP A 103 -9.87 -15.04 -5.11
C ASP A 103 -9.65 -14.13 -3.92
N ARG A 104 -8.45 -14.09 -3.42
CA ARG A 104 -8.09 -13.34 -2.23
C ARG A 104 -6.59 -13.06 -2.25
N PHE A 105 -6.01 -12.71 -1.11
CA PHE A 105 -4.60 -12.40 -0.99
C PHE A 105 -3.69 -13.34 -1.77
N GLY A 106 -2.70 -12.76 -2.42
CA GLY A 106 -1.67 -13.51 -3.12
C GLY A 106 -0.64 -12.58 -3.76
N GLU A 107 0.30 -13.17 -4.47
CA GLU A 107 1.31 -12.46 -5.21
C GLU A 107 1.07 -12.63 -6.70
N LYS A 108 1.23 -11.54 -7.45
CA LYS A 108 1.16 -11.57 -8.91
C LYS A 108 2.26 -10.70 -9.47
N ASP A 109 3.14 -11.31 -10.28
CA ASP A 109 4.24 -10.61 -10.96
C ASP A 109 5.13 -9.79 -10.01
N GLY A 110 5.34 -10.30 -8.80
CA GLY A 110 6.21 -9.65 -7.82
C GLY A 110 5.54 -8.62 -6.94
N VAL A 111 4.23 -8.44 -7.07
CA VAL A 111 3.46 -7.51 -6.25
C VAL A 111 2.44 -8.29 -5.43
N TYR A 112 2.36 -7.99 -4.14
CA TYR A 112 1.37 -8.60 -3.27
C TYR A 112 0.05 -7.84 -3.38
N ILE A 113 -1.05 -8.58 -3.42
CA ILE A 113 -2.39 -8.02 -3.55
C ILE A 113 -3.24 -8.55 -2.41
N CYS A 114 -3.87 -7.64 -1.66
CA CYS A 114 -4.69 -8.01 -0.51
C CYS A 114 -5.83 -7.03 -0.32
N SER A 115 -6.80 -7.41 0.53
CA SER A 115 -7.87 -6.51 0.93
C SER A 115 -7.42 -5.62 2.09
N PHE A 116 -8.21 -4.58 2.37
CA PHE A 116 -7.94 -3.72 3.51
C PHE A 116 -8.00 -4.51 4.83
N GLN A 117 -8.90 -5.49 4.91
CA GLN A 117 -9.03 -6.32 6.11
C GLN A 117 -7.82 -7.21 6.35
N GLU A 118 -7.09 -7.53 5.28
CA GLU A 118 -5.93 -8.43 5.35
C GLU A 118 -4.59 -7.71 5.46
N VAL A 119 -4.57 -6.40 5.14
CA VAL A 119 -3.30 -5.69 4.95
C VAL A 119 -2.42 -5.68 6.20
N LYS A 120 -3.00 -5.58 7.38
CA LYS A 120 -2.23 -5.59 8.63
C LYS A 120 -1.46 -6.91 8.78
N SER A 121 -2.13 -8.03 8.55
CA SER A 121 -1.52 -9.35 8.67
C SER A 121 -0.46 -9.57 7.59
N VAL A 122 -0.76 -9.17 6.35
CA VAL A 122 0.18 -9.28 5.24
C VAL A 122 1.42 -8.42 5.51
N ALA A 123 1.21 -7.19 5.94
CA ALA A 123 2.31 -6.27 6.26
C ALA A 123 3.18 -6.83 7.39
N LEU A 124 2.56 -7.42 8.41
CA LEU A 124 3.31 -8.00 9.52
C LEU A 124 4.21 -9.14 9.04
N LEU A 125 3.67 -10.04 8.21
CA LEU A 125 4.46 -11.15 7.67
C LEU A 125 5.63 -10.66 6.82
N LEU A 126 5.37 -9.69 5.95
CA LEU A 126 6.39 -9.16 5.05
C LEU A 126 7.43 -8.33 5.82
N ARG A 127 6.99 -7.59 6.83
CA ARG A 127 7.89 -6.86 7.71
C ARG A 127 8.85 -7.81 8.42
N ASN A 128 8.32 -8.91 8.94
CA ASN A 128 9.15 -9.91 9.59
C ASN A 128 10.15 -10.55 8.63
N ALA A 129 9.75 -10.77 7.37
CA ALA A 129 10.64 -11.27 6.35
C ALA A 129 11.80 -10.30 6.07
N ILE A 130 11.51 -9.02 5.99
CA ILE A 130 12.51 -7.98 5.80
C ILE A 130 13.51 -7.99 6.96
N LEU A 131 13.02 -8.05 8.18
CA LEU A 131 13.87 -8.05 9.38
C LEU A 131 14.77 -9.26 9.45
N LYS A 132 14.31 -10.41 8.99
CA LYS A 132 15.11 -11.64 9.01
C LYS A 132 16.28 -11.60 8.03
N VAL A 133 16.14 -10.89 6.92
CA VAL A 133 17.15 -10.78 5.88
C VAL A 133 18.14 -9.66 6.18
N HIS A 134 17.73 -8.70 6.99
CA HIS A 134 18.57 -7.58 7.37
C HIS A 134 19.63 -8.02 8.39
#